data_04ea04f5ec6c25a548f2b6a0f0f5da08
#
_entry.id   04ea04f5ec6c25a548f2b6a0f0f5da08
#
_cell.length_a   1.000
_cell.length_b   1.000
_cell.length_c   1.000
_cell.angle_alpha   90.00
_cell.angle_beta   90.00
_cell.angle_gamma   90.00
#
_symmetry.space_group_name_H-M   'P 1'
#
loop_
_entity.id
_entity.type
_entity.pdbx_description
1 polymer ?
#
loop_
_entity_poly.entity_id
_entity_poly.type
_entity_poly.pdbx_seq_one_letter_code
_entity_poly.pdbx_strand_id
1 'polypeptide(L)'
;MSENCNHNCASCSEDCESRTMESFLEPLNPQSTVRRVIGVVSGKGGVGKSLVTSLMACKLQARNYRVGILDADITGPSIPRAFGLHGSVGVTADQLMVPRVSRTGVEILSSNL
;
A
#
# COMPACT_ATOMS: atom_id res chain seq x y z
N MET A 1 -30.22 -4.64 0.04
CA MET A 1 -30.33 -3.74 1.21
C MET A 1 -31.76 -3.78 1.64
N SER A 2 -32.06 -4.28 2.83
CA SER A 2 -33.42 -4.28 3.37
C SER A 2 -33.80 -2.83 3.69
N GLU A 3 -34.97 -2.39 3.25
CA GLU A 3 -35.49 -1.03 3.40
C GLU A 3 -35.67 -0.55 4.86
N ASN A 4 -35.37 -1.39 5.85
CA ASN A 4 -35.59 -1.12 7.27
C ASN A 4 -34.32 -1.22 8.14
N CYS A 5 -33.16 -0.97 7.57
CA CYS A 5 -31.90 -1.00 8.31
C CYS A 5 -31.72 0.29 9.14
N ASN A 6 -31.80 0.19 10.47
CA ASN A 6 -31.56 1.30 11.40
C ASN A 6 -30.07 1.51 11.75
N HIS A 7 -29.15 0.80 11.08
CA HIS A 7 -27.70 0.82 11.31
C HIS A 7 -27.23 0.52 12.74
N ASN A 8 -28.10 -0.03 13.59
CA ASN A 8 -27.72 -0.47 14.93
C ASN A 8 -27.39 -1.98 14.92
N CYS A 9 -26.19 -2.31 14.48
CA CYS A 9 -25.73 -3.69 14.32
C CYS A 9 -25.60 -4.48 15.64
N ALA A 10 -25.55 -3.82 16.78
CA ALA A 10 -25.40 -4.49 18.08
C ALA A 10 -26.68 -5.22 18.55
N SER A 11 -27.86 -4.80 18.07
CA SER A 11 -29.17 -5.34 18.45
C SER A 11 -29.96 -5.93 17.28
N CYS A 12 -29.37 -5.99 16.09
CA CYS A 12 -30.03 -6.48 14.88
C CYS A 12 -29.89 -8.02 14.77
N SER A 13 -30.98 -8.72 14.45
CA SER A 13 -31.01 -10.18 14.25
C SER A 13 -30.86 -10.59 12.78
N GLU A 14 -30.75 -9.64 11.86
CA GLU A 14 -30.60 -9.90 10.43
C GLU A 14 -29.16 -10.27 10.08
N ASP A 15 -28.97 -11.30 9.25
CA ASP A 15 -27.67 -11.64 8.64
C ASP A 15 -27.37 -10.69 7.48
N CYS A 16 -26.60 -9.64 7.76
CA CYS A 16 -26.09 -8.74 6.74
C CYS A 16 -24.68 -9.13 6.31
N GLU A 17 -24.43 -9.21 5.02
CA GLU A 17 -23.06 -9.40 4.46
C GLU A 17 -22.07 -8.34 4.96
N SER A 18 -22.55 -7.14 5.32
CA SER A 18 -21.72 -6.09 5.93
C SER A 18 -21.38 -6.33 7.41
N ARG A 19 -21.97 -7.33 8.05
CA ARG A 19 -21.74 -7.68 9.47
C ARG A 19 -20.60 -8.67 9.65
N THR A 20 -20.41 -9.54 8.70
CA THR A 20 -19.17 -10.29 8.55
C THR A 20 -18.17 -9.32 7.90
N MET A 21 -17.45 -8.55 8.72
CA MET A 21 -16.12 -8.17 8.30
C MET A 21 -15.33 -9.48 8.20
N GLU A 22 -15.57 -10.23 7.13
CA GLU A 22 -14.55 -11.14 6.67
C GLU A 22 -13.32 -10.28 6.55
N SER A 23 -12.38 -10.58 7.37
CA SER A 23 -11.11 -9.90 7.42
C SER A 23 -10.54 -9.93 6.02
N PHE A 24 -10.50 -8.78 5.32
CA PHE A 24 -9.74 -8.61 4.08
C PHE A 24 -8.23 -8.75 4.31
N LEU A 25 -7.86 -9.27 5.49
CA LEU A 25 -6.50 -9.58 5.85
C LEU A 25 -6.11 -10.90 5.18
N GLU A 26 -5.51 -10.77 4.02
CA GLU A 26 -4.82 -11.88 3.39
C GLU A 26 -3.54 -12.22 4.19
N PRO A 27 -3.21 -13.51 4.34
CA PRO A 27 -1.98 -13.90 4.99
C PRO A 27 -0.78 -13.36 4.20
N LEU A 28 0.21 -12.83 4.93
CA LEU A 28 1.44 -12.38 4.30
C LEU A 28 2.11 -13.55 3.57
N ASN A 29 2.59 -13.30 2.35
CA ASN A 29 3.35 -14.30 1.61
C ASN A 29 4.53 -14.81 2.46
N PRO A 30 4.73 -16.14 2.58
CA PRO A 30 5.79 -16.73 3.41
C PRO A 30 7.21 -16.23 3.08
N GLN A 31 7.44 -15.79 1.84
CA GLN A 31 8.72 -15.23 1.40
C GLN A 31 8.86 -13.73 1.70
N SER A 32 7.83 -13.10 2.25
CA SER A 32 7.81 -11.67 2.55
C SER A 32 7.90 -11.44 4.06
N THR A 33 8.69 -10.45 4.47
CA THR A 33 8.79 -10.05 5.88
C THR A 33 8.63 -8.55 5.99
N VAL A 34 7.57 -8.12 6.67
CA VAL A 34 7.30 -6.70 6.95
C VAL A 34 7.13 -6.53 8.46
N ARG A 35 8.04 -5.75 9.09
CA ARG A 35 7.98 -5.48 10.53
C ARG A 35 6.99 -4.39 10.89
N ARG A 36 6.87 -3.38 10.06
CA ARG A 36 6.03 -2.21 10.33
C ARG A 36 5.50 -1.63 9.03
N VAL A 37 4.22 -1.35 9.00
CA VAL A 37 3.56 -0.64 7.89
C VAL A 37 3.16 0.75 8.38
N ILE A 38 3.43 1.76 7.56
CA ILE A 38 3.05 3.15 7.81
C ILE A 38 2.19 3.60 6.64
N GLY A 39 0.92 3.90 6.90
CA GLY A 39 0.00 4.43 5.89
C GLY A 39 0.09 5.96 5.82
N VAL A 40 0.33 6.51 4.62
CA VAL A 40 0.24 7.94 4.33
C VAL A 40 -1.01 8.16 3.49
N VAL A 41 -2.06 8.62 4.13
CA VAL A 41 -3.41 8.67 3.54
C VAL A 41 -3.94 10.11 3.55
N SER A 42 -4.70 10.47 2.52
CA SER A 42 -5.45 11.73 2.48
C SER A 42 -6.62 11.60 1.53
N GLY A 43 -7.77 12.14 1.92
CA GLY A 43 -8.96 12.23 1.07
C GLY A 43 -8.90 13.31 -0.01
N LYS A 44 -7.84 14.14 -0.03
CA LYS A 44 -7.68 15.23 -1.00
C LYS A 44 -6.44 15.04 -1.85
N GLY A 45 -6.56 15.27 -3.15
CA GLY A 45 -5.44 15.26 -4.09
C GLY A 45 -4.51 16.47 -3.89
N GLY A 46 -3.24 16.34 -4.30
CA GLY A 46 -2.28 17.45 -4.35
C GLY A 46 -1.76 17.96 -2.99
N VAL A 47 -2.05 17.29 -1.88
CA VAL A 47 -1.62 17.72 -0.53
C VAL A 47 -0.21 17.30 -0.13
N GLY A 48 0.51 16.61 -1.03
CA GLY A 48 1.90 16.23 -0.78
C GLY A 48 2.11 14.83 -0.20
N LYS A 49 1.13 13.91 -0.27
CA LYS A 49 1.29 12.51 0.19
C LYS A 49 2.58 11.87 -0.31
N SER A 50 2.78 11.87 -1.62
CA SER A 50 3.95 11.25 -2.26
C SER A 50 5.27 11.91 -1.85
N LEU A 51 5.26 13.23 -1.67
CA LEU A 51 6.45 13.95 -1.19
C LEU A 51 6.81 13.52 0.23
N VAL A 52 5.83 13.52 1.15
CA VAL A 52 6.03 13.09 2.55
C VAL A 52 6.51 11.65 2.60
N THR A 53 5.88 10.75 1.84
CA THR A 53 6.26 9.33 1.76
C THR A 53 7.70 9.17 1.28
N SER A 54 8.08 9.85 0.19
CA SER A 54 9.42 9.79 -0.38
C SER A 54 10.49 10.32 0.58
N LEU A 55 10.25 11.47 1.23
CA LEU A 55 11.17 12.05 2.19
C LEU A 55 11.35 11.16 3.43
N MET A 56 10.26 10.61 3.93
CA MET A 56 10.29 9.68 5.07
C MET A 56 11.07 8.42 4.73
N ALA A 57 10.82 7.83 3.55
CA ALA A 57 11.54 6.65 3.10
C ALA A 57 13.05 6.90 2.97
N CYS A 58 13.45 8.00 2.32
CA CYS A 58 14.85 8.38 2.22
C CYS A 58 15.50 8.61 3.59
N LYS A 59 14.78 9.25 4.51
CA LYS A 59 15.28 9.53 5.87
C LYS A 59 15.46 8.25 6.68
N LEU A 60 14.55 7.30 6.57
CA LEU A 60 14.66 6.00 7.22
C LEU A 60 15.78 5.15 6.60
N GLN A 61 15.90 5.13 5.28
CA GLN A 61 16.97 4.45 4.57
C GLN A 61 18.35 5.01 4.97
N ALA A 62 18.48 6.33 5.11
CA ALA A 62 19.70 6.98 5.58
C ALA A 62 20.06 6.64 7.04
N ARG A 63 19.12 6.08 7.80
CA ARG A 63 19.31 5.53 9.16
C ARG A 63 19.52 4.02 9.17
N ASN A 64 19.84 3.43 8.01
CA ASN A 64 20.07 2.00 7.81
C ASN A 64 18.85 1.09 8.07
N TYR A 65 17.63 1.63 7.95
CA TYR A 65 16.45 0.78 7.88
C TYR A 65 16.25 0.27 6.45
N ARG A 66 15.84 -0.97 6.29
CA ARG A 66 15.32 -1.46 5.00
C ARG A 66 13.93 -0.89 4.80
N VAL A 67 13.73 -0.17 3.71
CA VAL A 67 12.49 0.55 3.44
C VAL A 67 11.94 0.16 2.07
N GLY A 68 10.66 -0.25 2.07
CA GLY A 68 9.87 -0.42 0.85
C GLY A 68 8.75 0.62 0.79
N ILE A 69 8.42 1.07 -0.40
CA ILE A 69 7.23 1.87 -0.69
C ILE A 69 6.32 1.06 -1.59
N LEU A 70 5.06 0.92 -1.18
CA LEU A 70 3.98 0.48 -2.04
C LEU A 70 3.18 1.71 -2.48
N ASP A 71 3.28 2.07 -3.76
CA ASP A 71 2.48 3.14 -4.35
C ASP A 71 1.17 2.55 -4.86
N ALA A 72 0.10 2.78 -4.12
CA ALA A 72 -1.25 2.30 -4.41
C ALA A 72 -2.09 3.35 -5.17
N ASP A 73 -1.49 4.42 -5.66
CA ASP A 73 -2.18 5.39 -6.53
C ASP A 73 -2.20 4.88 -7.98
N ILE A 74 -3.29 4.21 -8.34
CA ILE A 74 -3.46 3.60 -9.66
C ILE A 74 -3.59 4.68 -10.75
N THR A 75 -4.14 5.85 -10.41
CA THR A 75 -4.49 6.88 -11.38
C THR A 75 -3.33 7.84 -11.72
N GLY A 76 -2.39 8.02 -10.83
CA GLY A 76 -1.30 8.96 -11.02
C GLY A 76 -0.08 8.67 -10.16
N PRO A 77 0.58 7.52 -10.33
CA PRO A 77 1.70 7.13 -9.48
C PRO A 77 2.84 8.12 -9.65
N SER A 78 3.15 8.80 -8.58
CA SER A 78 4.18 9.84 -8.53
C SER A 78 5.48 9.36 -7.89
N ILE A 79 5.44 8.29 -7.12
CA ILE A 79 6.60 7.76 -6.40
C ILE A 79 7.70 7.27 -7.34
N PRO A 80 7.44 6.42 -8.36
CA PRO A 80 8.51 5.99 -9.26
C PRO A 80 9.22 7.16 -9.93
N ARG A 81 8.45 8.13 -10.40
CA ARG A 81 8.99 9.34 -11.05
C ARG A 81 9.86 10.16 -10.09
N ALA A 82 9.43 10.30 -8.82
CA ALA A 82 10.21 11.02 -7.80
C ALA A 82 11.56 10.36 -7.50
N PHE A 83 11.66 9.03 -7.66
CA PHE A 83 12.90 8.28 -7.50
C PHE A 83 13.66 8.02 -8.81
N GLY A 84 13.19 8.56 -9.93
CA GLY A 84 13.80 8.39 -11.24
C GLY A 84 13.76 6.95 -11.76
N LEU A 85 12.72 6.21 -11.39
CA LEU A 85 12.50 4.83 -11.83
C LEU A 85 11.60 4.81 -13.06
N HIS A 86 11.97 3.99 -14.03
CA HIS A 86 11.27 3.79 -15.29
C HIS A 86 11.24 2.30 -15.63
N GLY A 87 10.29 1.89 -16.45
CA GLY A 87 10.11 0.51 -16.90
C GLY A 87 9.13 -0.26 -16.02
N SER A 88 9.09 -1.58 -16.15
CA SER A 88 8.19 -2.48 -15.44
C SER A 88 8.87 -3.18 -14.26
N VAL A 89 8.09 -3.60 -13.27
CA VAL A 89 8.56 -4.52 -12.22
C VAL A 89 8.86 -5.89 -12.81
N GLY A 90 9.88 -6.55 -12.27
CA GLY A 90 10.13 -7.94 -12.56
C GLY A 90 9.09 -8.84 -11.86
N VAL A 91 8.85 -10.00 -12.43
CA VAL A 91 8.04 -11.05 -11.80
C VAL A 91 8.89 -12.32 -11.71
N THR A 92 8.89 -12.96 -10.54
CA THR A 92 9.58 -14.24 -10.33
C THR A 92 8.80 -15.39 -10.98
N ALA A 93 9.43 -16.57 -11.07
CA ALA A 93 8.75 -17.79 -11.53
C ALA A 93 7.52 -18.14 -10.66
N ASP A 94 7.53 -17.78 -9.39
CA ASP A 94 6.43 -17.96 -8.43
C ASP A 94 5.38 -16.84 -8.48
N GLN A 95 5.40 -16.04 -9.55
CA GLN A 95 4.49 -14.91 -9.76
C GLN A 95 4.57 -13.81 -8.68
N LEU A 96 5.69 -13.68 -8.00
CA LEU A 96 5.92 -12.60 -7.04
C LEU A 96 6.51 -11.39 -7.76
N MET A 97 5.98 -10.21 -7.45
CA MET A 97 6.51 -8.95 -7.95
C MET A 97 7.83 -8.61 -7.27
N VAL A 98 8.85 -8.31 -8.07
CA VAL A 98 10.16 -7.87 -7.58
C VAL A 98 10.20 -6.35 -7.56
N PRO A 99 10.35 -5.72 -6.38
CA PRO A 99 10.40 -4.28 -6.30
C PRO A 99 11.62 -3.70 -7.04
N ARG A 100 11.46 -2.51 -7.57
CA ARG A 100 12.57 -1.74 -8.15
C ARG A 100 13.33 -1.05 -7.03
N VAL A 101 14.65 -1.09 -7.10
CA VAL A 101 15.51 -0.45 -6.11
C VAL A 101 15.97 0.91 -6.63
N SER A 102 15.71 1.96 -5.87
CA SER A 102 16.16 3.31 -6.19
C SER A 102 17.65 3.48 -5.94
N ARG A 103 18.22 4.58 -6.45
CA ARG A 103 19.62 4.95 -6.18
C ARG A 103 19.93 5.17 -4.70
N THR A 104 18.92 5.45 -3.90
CA THR A 104 19.04 5.60 -2.45
C THR A 104 18.86 4.29 -1.69
N GLY A 105 18.61 3.18 -2.37
CA GLY A 105 18.40 1.86 -1.76
C GLY A 105 16.97 1.59 -1.28
N VAL A 106 16.03 2.51 -1.52
CA VAL A 106 14.61 2.29 -1.22
C VAL A 106 14.00 1.35 -2.26
N GLU A 107 13.33 0.30 -1.81
CA GLU A 107 12.61 -0.64 -2.65
C GLU A 107 11.22 -0.07 -3.00
N ILE A 108 10.83 -0.09 -4.28
CA ILE A 108 9.59 0.57 -4.73
C ILE A 108 8.78 -0.40 -5.59
N LEU A 109 7.52 -0.55 -5.21
CA LEU A 109 6.49 -1.25 -5.94
C LEU A 109 5.38 -0.25 -6.28
N SER A 110 4.98 -0.20 -7.54
CA SER A 110 3.89 0.66 -8.00
C SER A 110 3.13 -0.03 -9.11
N SER A 111 1.85 0.23 -9.21
CA SER A 111 0.98 -0.31 -10.27
C SER A 111 1.38 0.14 -11.69
N ASN A 112 2.29 1.09 -11.81
CA ASN A 112 2.78 1.64 -13.09
C ASN A 112 4.27 1.43 -13.33
N LEU A 113 4.87 0.47 -12.65
CA LEU A 113 6.22 -0.03 -12.93
C LEU A 113 6.16 -1.38 -13.60
#